data_14b516f3067b177f3bf2ca5e6b4c99ec
#
_entry.id   14b516f3067b177f3bf2ca5e6b4c99ec
#
_cell.length_a   1.000
_cell.length_b   1.000
_cell.length_c   1.000
_cell.angle_alpha   90.00
_cell.angle_beta   90.00
_cell.angle_gamma   90.00
#
_symmetry.space_group_name_H-M   'P 1'
#
loop_
_entity.id
_entity.type
_entity.pdbx_description
1 polymer ?
#
loop_
_entity_poly.entity_id
_entity_poly.type
_entity_poly.pdbx_seq_one_letter_code
_entity_poly.pdbx_strand_id
1 'polypeptide(L)'
;TKCSPGVICSHAIDDARAICMREKGDAPQVVVYGDPKFTFPYIPSHLHHIVFELVKNSLRAVYDRFEDEDCEPPPIRVIIAEGEEDITIKCSDEGGGIARSGLSKIWTYLYTTARSPLDELQDADDTAESPSVLAGYGYGLPISRLYARYFGGDLQIISMEGYGTDSYCHVNRLGNASEPLP
;
A
#
# COMPACT_ATOMS: atom_id res chain seq x y z
N THR A 1 0.95 -21.35 -7.23
CA THR A 1 0.30 -21.89 -6.01
C THR A 1 -1.06 -21.20 -5.85
N LYS A 2 -2.10 -21.95 -5.47
CA LYS A 2 -3.39 -21.34 -5.11
C LYS A 2 -3.24 -20.57 -3.80
N CYS A 3 -3.66 -19.31 -3.78
CA CYS A 3 -3.62 -18.46 -2.61
C CYS A 3 -4.96 -17.74 -2.40
N SER A 4 -5.28 -17.43 -1.15
CA SER A 4 -6.44 -16.60 -0.80
C SER A 4 -6.01 -15.15 -0.71
N PRO A 5 -6.53 -14.25 -1.55
CA PRO A 5 -6.21 -12.83 -1.46
C PRO A 5 -6.66 -12.23 -0.13
N GLY A 6 -7.77 -12.69 0.43
CA GLY A 6 -8.25 -12.24 1.74
C GLY A 6 -7.26 -12.52 2.86
N VAL A 7 -6.70 -13.74 2.90
CA VAL A 7 -5.69 -14.11 3.91
C VAL A 7 -4.40 -13.32 3.71
N ILE A 8 -3.94 -13.17 2.46
CA ILE A 8 -2.71 -12.42 2.18
C ILE A 8 -2.89 -10.94 2.54
N CYS A 9 -4.02 -10.33 2.17
CA CYS A 9 -4.33 -8.95 2.55
C CYS A 9 -4.35 -8.77 4.07
N SER A 10 -4.98 -9.70 4.80
CA SER A 10 -5.01 -9.62 6.27
C SER A 10 -3.62 -9.65 6.88
N HIS A 11 -2.74 -10.55 6.44
CA HIS A 11 -1.36 -10.60 6.93
C HIS A 11 -0.58 -9.32 6.59
N ALA A 12 -0.70 -8.83 5.35
CA ALA A 12 -0.03 -7.59 4.94
C ALA A 12 -0.52 -6.36 5.74
N ILE A 13 -1.81 -6.31 6.06
CA ILE A 13 -2.41 -5.26 6.89
C ILE A 13 -1.89 -5.36 8.31
N ASP A 14 -1.85 -6.55 8.90
CA ASP A 14 -1.35 -6.76 10.27
C ASP A 14 0.11 -6.32 10.38
N ASP A 15 0.96 -6.69 9.40
CA ASP A 15 2.36 -6.28 9.36
C ASP A 15 2.51 -4.76 9.23
N ALA A 16 1.75 -4.12 8.34
CA ALA A 16 1.81 -2.67 8.16
C ALA A 16 1.30 -1.91 9.40
N ARG A 17 0.20 -2.38 10.02
CA ARG A 17 -0.33 -1.79 11.26
C ARG A 17 0.63 -1.96 12.44
N ALA A 18 1.30 -3.11 12.55
CA ALA A 18 2.29 -3.33 13.60
C ALA A 18 3.46 -2.34 13.51
N ILE A 19 3.90 -2.01 12.29
CA ILE A 19 4.93 -1.00 12.08
C ILE A 19 4.41 0.39 12.46
N CYS A 20 3.22 0.77 12.00
CA CYS A 20 2.61 2.06 12.31
C CYS A 20 2.43 2.22 13.83
N MET A 21 1.92 1.21 14.51
CA MET A 21 1.75 1.19 15.97
C MET A 21 3.09 1.35 16.71
N ARG A 22 4.14 0.69 16.24
CA ARG A 22 5.47 0.78 16.86
C ARG A 22 6.10 2.16 16.69
N GLU A 23 5.96 2.77 15.52
CA GLU A 23 6.64 4.03 15.19
C GLU A 23 5.85 5.27 15.60
N LYS A 24 4.52 5.18 15.55
CA LYS A 24 3.62 6.32 15.80
C LYS A 24 2.85 6.20 17.11
N GLY A 25 2.83 5.00 17.74
CA GLY A 25 2.06 4.73 18.96
C GLY A 25 0.58 4.42 18.71
N ASP A 26 0.10 4.63 17.49
CA ASP A 26 -1.27 4.31 17.08
C ASP A 26 -1.31 3.89 15.60
N ALA A 27 -2.40 3.21 15.19
CA ALA A 27 -2.59 2.79 13.81
C ALA A 27 -4.08 2.86 13.43
N PRO A 28 -4.44 3.67 12.42
CA PRO A 28 -5.80 3.74 11.91
C PRO A 28 -6.39 2.37 11.60
N GLN A 29 -7.71 2.26 11.69
CA GLN A 29 -8.41 1.01 11.35
C GLN A 29 -8.30 0.71 9.86
N VAL A 30 -8.19 -0.59 9.52
CA VAL A 30 -8.25 -1.09 8.15
C VAL A 30 -9.35 -2.13 8.07
N VAL A 31 -10.29 -1.97 7.14
CA VAL A 31 -11.41 -2.88 6.94
C VAL A 31 -11.28 -3.55 5.59
N VAL A 32 -11.43 -4.89 5.56
CA VAL A 32 -11.33 -5.70 4.34
C VAL A 32 -12.72 -6.14 3.90
N TYR A 33 -13.02 -5.94 2.62
CA TYR A 33 -14.23 -6.39 1.95
C TYR A 33 -13.90 -7.37 0.83
N GLY A 34 -14.56 -8.50 0.76
CA GLY A 34 -14.38 -9.53 -0.26
C GLY A 34 -14.81 -10.90 0.20
N ASP A 35 -14.83 -11.89 -0.69
CA ASP A 35 -15.13 -13.26 -0.33
C ASP A 35 -13.91 -13.90 0.37
N PRO A 36 -14.00 -14.28 1.66
CA PRO A 36 -12.89 -14.88 2.39
C PRO A 36 -12.52 -16.29 1.89
N LYS A 37 -13.42 -16.95 1.15
CA LYS A 37 -13.21 -18.32 0.62
C LYS A 37 -12.60 -18.34 -0.76
N PHE A 38 -12.53 -17.18 -1.43
CA PHE A 38 -11.99 -17.09 -2.77
C PHE A 38 -10.50 -17.42 -2.78
N THR A 39 -10.09 -18.19 -3.79
CA THR A 39 -8.69 -18.54 -4.04
C THR A 39 -8.36 -18.47 -5.52
N PHE A 40 -7.14 -18.09 -5.85
CA PHE A 40 -6.66 -18.03 -7.23
C PHE A 40 -5.16 -18.40 -7.32
N PRO A 41 -4.68 -18.83 -8.50
CA PRO A 41 -3.26 -19.09 -8.69
C PRO A 41 -2.49 -17.77 -8.82
N TYR A 42 -1.58 -17.51 -7.90
CA TYR A 42 -0.70 -16.35 -7.90
C TYR A 42 0.53 -16.59 -7.02
N ILE A 43 1.48 -15.61 -6.99
CA ILE A 43 2.64 -15.64 -6.10
C ILE A 43 2.30 -14.86 -4.83
N PRO A 44 2.12 -15.53 -3.67
CA PRO A 44 1.67 -14.89 -2.44
C PRO A 44 2.56 -13.74 -1.97
N SER A 45 3.90 -13.89 -2.11
CA SER A 45 4.85 -12.86 -1.68
C SER A 45 4.77 -11.57 -2.49
N HIS A 46 4.47 -11.65 -3.79
CA HIS A 46 4.27 -10.46 -4.63
C HIS A 46 3.01 -9.71 -4.20
N LEU A 47 1.91 -10.45 -4.00
CA LEU A 47 0.65 -9.85 -3.57
C LEU A 47 0.77 -9.23 -2.17
N HIS A 48 1.41 -9.94 -1.24
CA HIS A 48 1.69 -9.44 0.11
C HIS A 48 2.48 -8.13 0.04
N HIS A 49 3.57 -8.08 -0.73
CA HIS A 49 4.39 -6.88 -0.86
C HIS A 49 3.59 -5.69 -1.41
N ILE A 50 2.80 -5.90 -2.48
CA ILE A 50 1.99 -4.84 -3.06
C ILE A 50 1.00 -4.29 -2.03
N VAL A 51 0.22 -5.16 -1.39
CA VAL A 51 -0.79 -4.75 -0.40
C VAL A 51 -0.14 -4.08 0.80
N PHE A 52 0.97 -4.63 1.30
CA PHE A 52 1.73 -4.05 2.41
C PHE A 52 2.17 -2.61 2.11
N GLU A 53 2.75 -2.35 0.94
CA GLU A 53 3.20 -1.00 0.55
C GLU A 53 2.03 -0.01 0.38
N LEU A 54 0.92 -0.45 -0.21
CA LEU A 54 -0.27 0.38 -0.35
C LEU A 54 -0.87 0.73 1.02
N VAL A 55 -1.06 -0.25 1.89
CA VAL A 55 -1.63 -0.05 3.22
C VAL A 55 -0.70 0.79 4.09
N LYS A 56 0.61 0.54 4.05
CA LYS A 56 1.61 1.34 4.77
C LYS A 56 1.53 2.83 4.39
N ASN A 57 1.44 3.13 3.08
CA ASN A 57 1.30 4.50 2.60
C ASN A 57 -0.01 5.15 3.08
N SER A 58 -1.13 4.41 3.01
CA SER A 58 -2.43 4.88 3.48
C SER A 58 -2.46 5.11 4.99
N LEU A 59 -1.87 4.20 5.78
CA LEU A 59 -1.76 4.35 7.24
C LEU A 59 -1.00 5.62 7.60
N ARG A 60 0.15 5.86 6.96
CA ARG A 60 0.92 7.09 7.17
C ARG A 60 0.10 8.32 6.81
N ALA A 61 -0.49 8.35 5.64
CA ALA A 61 -1.26 9.51 5.16
C ALA A 61 -2.44 9.85 6.08
N VAL A 62 -3.19 8.83 6.53
CA VAL A 62 -4.31 9.02 7.44
C VAL A 62 -3.82 9.44 8.83
N TYR A 63 -2.76 8.80 9.35
CA TYR A 63 -2.19 9.17 10.63
C TYR A 63 -1.73 10.64 10.62
N ASP A 64 -0.87 11.02 9.67
CA ASP A 64 -0.29 12.38 9.58
C ASP A 64 -1.38 13.46 9.40
N ARG A 65 -2.51 13.12 8.76
CA ARG A 65 -3.63 14.05 8.59
C ARG A 65 -4.43 14.27 9.88
N PHE A 66 -4.61 13.23 10.69
CA PHE A 66 -5.54 13.25 11.83
C PHE A 66 -4.83 13.23 13.20
N GLU A 67 -3.49 13.21 13.24
CA GLU A 67 -2.73 13.12 14.51
C GLU A 67 -3.02 14.27 15.49
N ASP A 68 -3.33 15.48 14.98
CA ASP A 68 -3.65 16.64 15.77
C ASP A 68 -5.17 16.89 15.90
N GLU A 69 -6.01 16.02 15.32
CA GLU A 69 -7.45 16.16 15.37
C GLU A 69 -8.06 15.35 16.50
N ASP A 70 -9.00 15.95 17.22
CA ASP A 70 -9.70 15.32 18.35
C ASP A 70 -10.88 14.45 17.84
N CYS A 71 -10.63 13.65 16.79
CA CYS A 71 -11.62 12.78 16.17
C CYS A 71 -10.99 11.45 15.75
N GLU A 72 -11.80 10.39 15.71
CA GLU A 72 -11.35 9.09 15.21
C GLU A 72 -11.11 9.16 13.69
N PRO A 73 -9.93 8.76 13.19
CA PRO A 73 -9.65 8.77 11.76
C PRO A 73 -10.60 7.86 10.99
N PRO A 74 -11.02 8.23 9.76
CA PRO A 74 -11.80 7.33 8.92
C PRO A 74 -11.01 6.06 8.59
N PRO A 75 -11.67 4.89 8.55
CA PRO A 75 -11.00 3.63 8.29
C PRO A 75 -10.48 3.55 6.85
N ILE A 76 -9.32 2.95 6.69
CA ILE A 76 -8.79 2.56 5.39
C ILE A 76 -9.59 1.35 4.91
N ARG A 77 -10.02 1.33 3.65
CA ARG A 77 -10.82 0.25 3.07
C ARG A 77 -10.01 -0.52 2.04
N VAL A 78 -9.88 -1.82 2.23
CA VAL A 78 -9.29 -2.74 1.26
C VAL A 78 -10.40 -3.59 0.68
N ILE A 79 -10.65 -3.47 -0.62
CA ILE A 79 -11.75 -4.13 -1.31
C ILE A 79 -11.16 -5.10 -2.33
N ILE A 80 -11.53 -6.37 -2.20
CA ILE A 80 -11.11 -7.44 -3.11
C ILE A 80 -12.28 -7.77 -4.01
N ALA A 81 -12.15 -7.45 -5.29
CA ALA A 81 -13.15 -7.73 -6.31
C ALA A 81 -12.64 -8.82 -7.26
N GLU A 82 -13.46 -9.83 -7.45
CA GLU A 82 -13.19 -10.97 -8.32
C GLU A 82 -13.77 -10.73 -9.70
N GLY A 83 -12.91 -10.71 -10.74
CA GLY A 83 -13.28 -10.75 -12.14
C GLY A 83 -13.12 -12.16 -12.74
N GLU A 84 -13.55 -12.36 -13.98
CA GLU A 84 -13.40 -13.64 -14.67
C GLU A 84 -11.94 -13.97 -14.98
N GLU A 85 -11.17 -12.99 -15.42
CA GLU A 85 -9.77 -13.16 -15.84
C GLU A 85 -8.78 -12.51 -14.89
N ASP A 86 -9.22 -11.54 -14.09
CA ASP A 86 -8.40 -10.77 -13.18
C ASP A 86 -9.00 -10.65 -11.78
N ILE A 87 -8.22 -10.11 -10.88
CA ILE A 87 -8.64 -9.75 -9.53
C ILE A 87 -8.19 -8.31 -9.29
N THR A 88 -9.09 -7.51 -8.77
CA THR A 88 -8.79 -6.14 -8.39
C THR A 88 -8.75 -6.01 -6.88
N ILE A 89 -7.65 -5.49 -6.36
CA ILE A 89 -7.53 -5.10 -4.96
C ILE A 89 -7.46 -3.58 -4.91
N LYS A 90 -8.49 -2.97 -4.33
CA LYS A 90 -8.56 -1.52 -4.13
C LYS A 90 -8.20 -1.19 -2.68
N CYS A 91 -7.25 -0.29 -2.48
CA CYS A 91 -6.97 0.33 -1.19
C CYS A 91 -7.41 1.79 -1.25
N SER A 92 -8.33 2.20 -0.37
CA SER A 92 -8.94 3.53 -0.35
C SER A 92 -8.73 4.19 1.01
N ASP A 93 -8.18 5.40 1.01
CA ASP A 93 -7.95 6.20 2.20
C ASP A 93 -8.47 7.64 2.06
N GLU A 94 -8.65 8.29 3.20
CA GLU A 94 -8.99 9.72 3.32
C GLU A 94 -7.83 10.51 3.93
N GLY A 95 -6.59 10.16 3.59
CA GLY A 95 -5.36 10.76 4.12
C GLY A 95 -4.94 12.09 3.47
N GLY A 96 -5.88 12.79 2.79
CA GLY A 96 -5.61 14.10 2.18
C GLY A 96 -5.13 14.06 0.74
N GLY A 97 -4.88 12.88 0.19
CA GLY A 97 -4.47 12.69 -1.19
C GLY A 97 -3.01 13.13 -1.46
N ILE A 98 -2.65 13.04 -2.72
CA ILE A 98 -1.32 13.40 -3.23
C ILE A 98 -1.45 14.73 -3.99
N ALA A 99 -0.57 15.68 -3.71
CA ALA A 99 -0.52 16.93 -4.45
C ALA A 99 -0.38 16.68 -5.95
N ARG A 100 -1.11 17.42 -6.76
CA ARG A 100 -1.13 17.26 -8.23
C ARG A 100 0.25 17.31 -8.85
N SER A 101 1.14 18.13 -8.31
CA SER A 101 2.55 18.23 -8.72
C SER A 101 3.37 16.97 -8.42
N GLY A 102 2.94 16.17 -7.45
CA GLY A 102 3.59 14.92 -7.06
C GLY A 102 3.12 13.69 -7.82
N LEU A 103 1.91 13.70 -8.41
CA LEU A 103 1.31 12.52 -9.04
C LEU A 103 2.15 11.89 -10.16
N SER A 104 2.83 12.70 -10.96
CA SER A 104 3.73 12.21 -12.01
C SER A 104 5.02 11.58 -11.46
N LYS A 105 5.39 11.90 -10.23
CA LYS A 105 6.66 11.51 -9.60
C LYS A 105 6.54 10.26 -8.74
N ILE A 106 5.33 9.83 -8.36
CA ILE A 106 5.13 8.67 -7.46
C ILE A 106 5.71 7.37 -7.99
N TRP A 107 5.91 7.27 -9.31
CA TRP A 107 6.50 6.12 -9.98
C TRP A 107 8.01 6.22 -10.14
N THR A 108 8.61 7.32 -9.73
CA THR A 108 10.06 7.53 -9.79
C THR A 108 10.71 6.93 -8.54
N TYR A 109 11.81 6.18 -8.74
CA TYR A 109 12.60 5.66 -7.63
C TYR A 109 13.16 6.82 -6.78
N LEU A 110 13.26 6.60 -5.48
CA LEU A 110 13.72 7.57 -4.47
C LEU A 110 12.79 8.77 -4.26
N TYR A 111 11.67 8.85 -4.96
CA TYR A 111 10.68 9.88 -4.66
C TYR A 111 9.86 9.50 -3.43
N THR A 112 9.91 10.33 -2.41
CA THR A 112 9.07 10.22 -1.22
C THR A 112 8.68 11.61 -0.72
N THR A 113 7.49 11.74 -0.15
CA THR A 113 7.04 12.94 0.57
C THR A 113 7.28 12.82 2.07
N ALA A 114 7.70 11.64 2.54
CA ALA A 114 8.15 11.45 3.91
C ALA A 114 9.51 12.12 4.11
N ARG A 115 9.80 12.50 5.35
CA ARG A 115 11.16 12.95 5.70
C ARG A 115 12.14 11.84 5.39
N SER A 116 13.29 12.20 4.82
CA SER A 116 14.34 11.23 4.56
C SER A 116 14.87 10.68 5.88
N PRO A 117 15.14 9.37 5.97
CA PRO A 117 15.85 8.83 7.12
C PRO A 117 17.23 9.50 7.37
N LEU A 118 17.81 10.10 6.30
CA LEU A 118 19.06 10.84 6.39
C LEU A 118 18.85 12.23 7.01
N ASP A 119 17.69 12.85 6.82
CA ASP A 119 17.35 14.14 7.44
C ASP A 119 17.10 13.94 8.95
N GLU A 120 16.47 12.82 9.34
CA GLU A 120 16.28 12.44 10.75
C GLU A 120 17.60 12.18 11.47
N LEU A 121 18.64 11.70 10.76
CA LEU A 121 19.99 11.48 11.32
C LEU A 121 20.76 12.80 11.52
N GLN A 122 20.38 13.87 10.83
CA GLN A 122 21.03 15.18 11.00
C GLN A 122 20.43 15.99 12.16
N ASP A 123 19.15 15.72 12.49
CA ASP A 123 18.45 16.35 13.63
C ASP A 123 18.61 15.56 14.94
N ALA A 124 19.16 14.34 14.89
CA ALA A 124 19.36 13.49 16.04
C ALA A 124 20.70 13.82 16.74
N ASP A 125 20.61 14.66 17.74
CA ASP A 125 21.64 14.77 18.77
C ASP A 125 21.62 13.47 19.63
N ASP A 126 22.54 12.55 19.36
CA ASP A 126 23.01 11.43 20.19
C ASP A 126 22.03 10.34 20.70
N THR A 127 20.83 10.18 20.16
CA THR A 127 20.05 8.95 20.38
C THR A 127 19.81 8.24 19.07
N ALA A 128 20.55 7.15 18.85
CA ALA A 128 20.47 6.32 17.64
C ALA A 128 19.10 5.63 17.53
N GLU A 129 18.08 6.35 17.09
CA GLU A 129 16.84 5.75 16.61
C GLU A 129 17.05 5.24 15.18
N SER A 130 16.66 3.98 14.94
CA SER A 130 16.72 3.39 13.61
C SER A 130 15.84 4.18 12.65
N PRO A 131 16.24 4.38 11.38
CA PRO A 131 15.45 5.11 10.39
C PRO A 131 14.01 4.57 10.30
N SER A 132 13.03 5.46 10.19
CA SER A 132 11.62 5.08 10.15
C SER A 132 11.32 4.20 8.93
N VAL A 133 10.93 2.94 9.19
CA VAL A 133 10.52 1.99 8.15
C VAL A 133 9.20 2.42 7.51
N LEU A 134 8.35 3.12 8.25
CA LEU A 134 7.08 3.62 7.74
C LEU A 134 7.28 4.73 6.70
N ALA A 135 8.30 5.57 6.86
CA ALA A 135 8.63 6.63 5.91
C ALA A 135 8.97 6.08 4.51
N GLY A 136 9.61 4.91 4.45
CA GLY A 136 10.03 4.28 3.20
C GLY A 136 11.17 5.04 2.51
N TYR A 137 11.77 4.40 1.52
CA TYR A 137 12.90 4.92 0.76
C TYR A 137 12.52 5.38 -0.66
N GLY A 138 11.23 5.50 -0.97
CA GLY A 138 10.76 5.88 -2.30
C GLY A 138 10.81 4.76 -3.34
N TYR A 139 10.89 3.49 -2.90
CA TYR A 139 10.89 2.32 -3.78
C TYR A 139 9.57 1.55 -3.79
N GLY A 140 8.72 1.75 -2.79
CA GLY A 140 7.54 0.92 -2.54
C GLY A 140 6.58 0.87 -3.72
N LEU A 141 6.10 2.00 -4.21
CA LEU A 141 5.16 2.06 -5.34
C LEU A 141 5.78 1.60 -6.67
N PRO A 142 7.00 2.03 -7.06
CA PRO A 142 7.64 1.53 -8.28
C PRO A 142 7.82 0.01 -8.30
N ILE A 143 8.29 -0.59 -7.20
CA ILE A 143 8.47 -2.04 -7.09
C ILE A 143 7.11 -2.76 -7.07
N SER A 144 6.12 -2.25 -6.37
CA SER A 144 4.77 -2.81 -6.36
C SER A 144 4.16 -2.84 -7.76
N ARG A 145 4.33 -1.76 -8.54
CA ARG A 145 3.89 -1.71 -9.94
C ARG A 145 4.63 -2.72 -10.81
N LEU A 146 5.93 -2.88 -10.59
CA LEU A 146 6.74 -3.88 -11.30
C LEU A 146 6.22 -5.30 -11.03
N TYR A 147 5.93 -5.65 -9.76
CA TYR A 147 5.36 -6.94 -9.42
C TYR A 147 3.98 -7.17 -10.03
N ALA A 148 3.10 -6.15 -10.01
CA ALA A 148 1.79 -6.25 -10.64
C ALA A 148 1.93 -6.51 -12.16
N ARG A 149 2.83 -5.79 -12.84
CA ARG A 149 3.06 -5.89 -14.28
C ARG A 149 3.79 -7.16 -14.71
N TYR A 150 4.51 -7.81 -13.82
CA TYR A 150 5.29 -9.00 -14.16
C TYR A 150 4.42 -10.13 -14.74
N PHE A 151 3.17 -10.24 -14.30
CA PHE A 151 2.20 -11.21 -14.81
C PHE A 151 1.04 -10.55 -15.58
N GLY A 152 1.30 -9.41 -16.22
CA GLY A 152 0.33 -8.74 -17.09
C GLY A 152 -0.75 -7.91 -16.38
N GLY A 153 -0.65 -7.73 -15.05
CA GLY A 153 -1.49 -6.81 -14.30
C GLY A 153 -1.00 -5.36 -14.36
N ASP A 154 -1.52 -4.51 -13.49
CA ASP A 154 -1.05 -3.13 -13.32
C ASP A 154 -1.41 -2.58 -11.93
N LEU A 155 -0.74 -1.49 -11.56
CA LEU A 155 -1.04 -0.70 -10.37
C LEU A 155 -1.37 0.73 -10.79
N GLN A 156 -2.56 1.20 -10.43
CA GLN A 156 -3.05 2.55 -10.73
C GLN A 156 -3.34 3.31 -9.45
N ILE A 157 -3.02 4.59 -9.43
CA ILE A 157 -3.28 5.50 -8.32
C ILE A 157 -4.19 6.62 -8.81
N ILE A 158 -5.33 6.80 -8.17
CA ILE A 158 -6.24 7.92 -8.36
C ILE A 158 -6.29 8.70 -7.07
N SER A 159 -5.83 9.92 -7.09
CA SER A 159 -5.77 10.76 -5.91
C SER A 159 -6.54 12.06 -6.10
N MET A 160 -7.27 12.45 -5.07
CA MET A 160 -7.95 13.72 -4.95
C MET A 160 -7.28 14.53 -3.85
N GLU A 161 -6.55 15.57 -4.25
CA GLU A 161 -5.86 16.47 -3.33
C GLU A 161 -6.85 17.12 -2.35
N GLY A 162 -6.52 17.08 -1.08
CA GLY A 162 -7.37 17.54 0.02
C GLY A 162 -8.38 16.49 0.53
N TYR A 163 -8.54 15.36 -0.14
CA TYR A 163 -9.47 14.31 0.28
C TYR A 163 -8.78 12.98 0.59
N GLY A 164 -8.25 12.28 -0.41
CA GLY A 164 -7.67 10.96 -0.22
C GLY A 164 -7.20 10.29 -1.50
N THR A 165 -6.80 9.03 -1.38
CA THR A 165 -6.22 8.24 -2.47
C THR A 165 -6.92 6.89 -2.61
N ASP A 166 -7.21 6.53 -3.85
CA ASP A 166 -7.64 5.21 -4.28
C ASP A 166 -6.52 4.53 -5.09
N SER A 167 -6.02 3.41 -4.60
CA SER A 167 -5.02 2.59 -5.27
C SER A 167 -5.65 1.31 -5.79
N TYR A 168 -5.49 1.01 -7.08
CA TYR A 168 -6.06 -0.16 -7.74
C TYR A 168 -4.94 -1.09 -8.19
N CYS A 169 -4.85 -2.25 -7.59
CA CYS A 169 -3.96 -3.33 -8.04
C CYS A 169 -4.77 -4.34 -8.83
N HIS A 170 -4.52 -4.42 -10.14
CA HIS A 170 -5.07 -5.44 -11.02
C HIS A 170 -4.05 -6.55 -11.18
N VAL A 171 -4.43 -7.77 -10.89
CA VAL A 171 -3.59 -8.95 -11.05
C VAL A 171 -4.32 -10.01 -11.86
N ASN A 172 -3.66 -10.53 -12.90
CA ASN A 172 -4.22 -11.59 -13.72
C ASN A 172 -4.15 -12.94 -12.99
N ARG A 173 -5.10 -13.80 -13.27
CA ARG A 173 -5.06 -15.19 -12.82
C ARG A 173 -3.96 -15.92 -13.59
N LEU A 174 -2.95 -16.45 -12.89
CA LEU A 174 -1.90 -17.26 -13.53
C LEU A 174 -2.49 -18.57 -14.06
N GLY A 175 -2.01 -19.00 -15.24
CA GLY A 175 -2.47 -20.23 -15.89
C GLY A 175 -3.57 -20.04 -16.93
N ASN A 176 -3.91 -18.80 -17.29
CA ASN A 176 -4.74 -18.52 -18.46
C ASN A 176 -3.91 -18.61 -19.76
N ALA A 177 -4.57 -19.02 -20.87
CA ALA A 177 -3.93 -19.21 -22.18
C ALA A 177 -3.31 -17.92 -22.80
N SER A 178 -3.47 -16.80 -22.13
CA SER A 178 -2.95 -15.47 -22.51
C SER A 178 -1.67 -15.06 -21.76
N GLU A 179 -1.02 -15.97 -21.04
CA GLU A 179 0.29 -15.66 -20.45
C GLU A 179 1.27 -15.29 -21.56
N PRO A 180 1.87 -14.08 -21.54
CA PRO A 180 2.93 -13.78 -22.46
C PRO A 180 4.10 -14.72 -22.15
N LEU A 181 4.43 -15.58 -23.09
CA LEU A 181 5.66 -16.38 -23.03
C LEU A 181 6.86 -15.40 -23.04
N PRO A 182 7.89 -15.65 -22.22
CA PRO A 182 9.07 -14.82 -22.15
C PRO A 182 9.83 -14.76 -23.48
#